data_97bbd6e34a5dc921d8a45f70556c6e37
#
_entry.id   97bbd6e34a5dc921d8a45f70556c6e37
#
_cell.length_a   1.000
_cell.length_b   1.000
_cell.length_c   1.000
_cell.angle_alpha   90.00
_cell.angle_beta   90.00
_cell.angle_gamma   90.00
#
_symmetry.space_group_name_H-M   'P 1'
#
loop_
_entity.id
_entity.type
_entity.pdbx_description
1 polymer ?
#
loop_
_entity_poly.entity_id
_entity_poly.type
_entity_poly.pdbx_seq_one_letter_code
_entity_poly.pdbx_strand_id
1 'polypeptide(L)'
;MYVSVLTREYPPTIYGGAGVHVAQLVPQLRTLIDVDVQCMGQPREGATAHAENYPEGANGALRAFGADLSMVDAIPDEVDLVHSHTWYTNLAGLLAGVFHDVPHVISAHSLEPDRPWKAEQLGGGYRLSSWAEKTAYDAADAVIAVSEGMRADVLRAYPELDPDKVHVVRNGVNTDEFHPVTETDVCRDIGMNPDRPSVVFVGRITRQKGLVHLVHAATELDPETQLVLLAGAPDTPQIGEEFKAAFEEVRSSRRAPVIWVPEMLPRSSVRQVFSAATVFACPSVYEPLGIVNLEAMACATPVVASRVGGIPEVVVDGSTGHLVDGVPTDLSTPEDVATFESAFAAAINDLTRNMERAKAFGTAGRQRCIDEFSWPRIAAQTVEVYQTAIKRHG
;
A
#
# COMPACT_ATOMS: atom_id res chain seq x y z
N MET A 1 -4.44 20.47 -20.40
CA MET A 1 -5.24 19.36 -19.87
C MET A 1 -5.48 19.61 -18.39
N TYR A 2 -6.73 19.65 -18.02
CA TYR A 2 -7.17 19.89 -16.66
C TYR A 2 -7.85 18.63 -16.09
N VAL A 3 -7.31 18.06 -14.99
CA VAL A 3 -7.74 16.80 -14.43
C VAL A 3 -8.22 16.99 -13.00
N SER A 4 -9.40 16.47 -12.67
CA SER A 4 -9.91 16.42 -11.31
C SER A 4 -9.59 15.07 -10.66
N VAL A 5 -8.74 15.06 -9.63
CA VAL A 5 -8.33 13.88 -8.89
C VAL A 5 -9.23 13.70 -7.68
N LEU A 6 -9.93 12.55 -7.62
CA LEU A 6 -10.90 12.23 -6.59
C LEU A 6 -10.29 11.20 -5.62
N THR A 7 -10.17 11.55 -4.35
CA THR A 7 -9.53 10.69 -3.36
C THR A 7 -10.21 10.74 -2.00
N ARG A 8 -10.15 9.65 -1.25
CA ARG A 8 -10.57 9.69 0.15
C ARG A 8 -9.61 10.47 1.03
N GLU A 9 -8.31 10.29 0.83
CA GLU A 9 -7.25 10.77 1.70
C GLU A 9 -6.34 11.74 0.95
N TYR A 10 -6.00 12.85 1.59
CA TYR A 10 -5.03 13.82 1.11
C TYR A 10 -4.30 14.49 2.30
N PRO A 11 -3.04 14.94 2.15
CA PRO A 11 -2.31 15.58 3.24
C PRO A 11 -3.11 16.69 3.94
N PRO A 12 -2.93 16.89 5.25
CA PRO A 12 -1.97 16.23 6.14
C PRO A 12 -2.44 14.89 6.70
N THR A 13 -3.67 14.46 6.44
CA THR A 13 -4.23 13.24 7.00
C THR A 13 -4.20 12.12 5.98
N ILE A 14 -3.28 11.18 6.15
CA ILE A 14 -3.11 10.00 5.32
C ILE A 14 -3.10 8.77 6.21
N TYR A 15 -3.88 7.74 5.84
CA TYR A 15 -4.01 6.51 6.60
C TYR A 15 -3.52 5.27 5.83
N GLY A 16 -3.66 5.25 4.51
CA GLY A 16 -3.38 4.08 3.67
C GLY A 16 -2.49 4.34 2.46
N GLY A 17 -2.10 3.26 1.78
CA GLY A 17 -1.23 3.32 0.60
C GLY A 17 -1.79 4.15 -0.56
N ALA A 18 -3.12 4.16 -0.76
CA ALA A 18 -3.75 4.98 -1.77
C ALA A 18 -3.59 6.49 -1.49
N GLY A 19 -3.72 6.89 -0.22
CA GLY A 19 -3.45 8.27 0.21
C GLY A 19 -2.00 8.68 0.02
N VAL A 20 -1.05 7.78 0.34
CA VAL A 20 0.39 7.99 0.07
C VAL A 20 0.64 8.16 -1.43
N HIS A 21 0.04 7.29 -2.26
CA HIS A 21 0.14 7.39 -3.72
C HIS A 21 -0.32 8.77 -4.23
N VAL A 22 -1.54 9.19 -3.87
CA VAL A 22 -2.08 10.49 -4.33
C VAL A 22 -1.23 11.66 -3.84
N ALA A 23 -0.79 11.62 -2.58
CA ALA A 23 0.06 12.66 -1.99
C ALA A 23 1.40 12.85 -2.72
N GLN A 24 1.94 11.77 -3.30
CA GLN A 24 3.20 11.80 -4.04
C GLN A 24 2.99 12.04 -5.55
N LEU A 25 1.93 11.50 -6.12
CA LEU A 25 1.61 11.63 -7.55
C LEU A 25 1.17 13.05 -7.91
N VAL A 26 0.24 13.65 -7.16
CA VAL A 26 -0.36 14.95 -7.49
C VAL A 26 0.67 16.08 -7.65
N PRO A 27 1.67 16.24 -6.75
CA PRO A 27 2.71 17.25 -6.96
C PRO A 27 3.48 17.09 -8.28
N GLN A 28 3.69 15.85 -8.72
CA GLN A 28 4.38 15.57 -9.99
C GLN A 28 3.46 15.81 -11.20
N LEU A 29 2.20 15.42 -11.11
CA LEU A 29 1.21 15.74 -12.15
C LEU A 29 1.09 17.24 -12.37
N ARG A 30 1.07 18.03 -11.29
CA ARG A 30 1.02 19.52 -11.34
C ARG A 30 2.23 20.16 -12.03
N THR A 31 3.32 19.43 -12.23
CA THR A 31 4.45 19.90 -13.07
C THR A 31 4.22 19.67 -14.56
N LEU A 32 3.23 18.86 -14.94
CA LEU A 32 2.96 18.43 -16.32
C LEU A 32 1.63 18.95 -16.85
N ILE A 33 0.62 19.08 -15.99
CA ILE A 33 -0.77 19.41 -16.32
C ILE A 33 -1.42 20.19 -15.18
N ASP A 34 -2.60 20.77 -15.43
CA ASP A 34 -3.42 21.39 -14.38
C ASP A 34 -4.18 20.32 -13.61
N VAL A 35 -4.10 20.36 -12.27
CA VAL A 35 -4.73 19.38 -11.39
C VAL A 35 -5.40 20.06 -10.21
N ASP A 36 -6.70 19.85 -10.06
CA ASP A 36 -7.39 20.03 -8.79
C ASP A 36 -7.56 18.70 -8.06
N VAL A 37 -7.81 18.77 -6.76
CA VAL A 37 -8.02 17.59 -5.93
C VAL A 37 -9.31 17.75 -5.15
N GLN A 38 -10.18 16.78 -5.26
CA GLN A 38 -11.40 16.64 -4.45
C GLN A 38 -11.15 15.53 -3.41
N CYS A 39 -11.25 15.83 -2.12
CA CYS A 39 -10.96 14.84 -1.08
C CYS A 39 -12.01 14.81 0.03
N MET A 40 -12.15 13.67 0.71
CA MET A 40 -13.05 13.57 1.86
C MET A 40 -12.45 14.19 3.11
N GLY A 41 -13.32 14.70 4.00
CA GLY A 41 -12.97 15.13 5.35
C GLY A 41 -12.94 16.64 5.56
N GLN A 42 -12.04 17.13 6.40
CA GLN A 42 -11.96 18.53 6.79
C GLN A 42 -11.21 19.40 5.78
N PRO A 43 -11.50 20.71 5.71
CA PRO A 43 -10.79 21.66 4.85
C PRO A 43 -9.28 21.59 5.03
N ARG A 44 -8.54 21.66 3.91
CA ARG A 44 -7.06 21.55 3.86
C ARG A 44 -6.50 22.31 2.67
N GLU A 45 -5.22 22.62 2.76
CA GLU A 45 -4.52 23.27 1.67
C GLU A 45 -4.34 22.34 0.45
N GLY A 46 -4.48 22.89 -0.75
CA GLY A 46 -4.22 22.20 -2.01
C GLY A 46 -5.30 21.23 -2.47
N ALA A 47 -6.46 21.17 -1.78
CA ALA A 47 -7.59 20.34 -2.16
C ALA A 47 -8.92 20.93 -1.71
N THR A 48 -9.99 20.68 -2.46
CA THR A 48 -11.36 20.92 -2.03
C THR A 48 -11.82 19.74 -1.18
N ALA A 49 -12.27 20.03 0.05
CA ALA A 49 -12.62 19.00 1.02
C ALA A 49 -14.15 18.84 1.14
N HIS A 50 -14.60 17.60 1.13
CA HIS A 50 -16.01 17.21 1.20
C HIS A 50 -16.28 16.50 2.52
N ALA A 51 -17.11 17.11 3.36
CA ALA A 51 -17.48 16.51 4.63
C ALA A 51 -18.40 15.30 4.40
N GLU A 52 -18.16 14.23 5.17
CA GLU A 52 -19.08 13.08 5.25
C GLU A 52 -20.34 13.48 6.06
N ASN A 53 -21.10 14.48 5.58
CA ASN A 53 -22.30 15.01 6.22
C ASN A 53 -23.47 14.04 6.10
N TYR A 54 -23.54 13.09 7.04
CA TYR A 54 -24.60 12.10 7.15
C TYR A 54 -25.08 12.00 8.60
N PRO A 55 -26.31 11.53 8.87
CA PRO A 55 -26.79 11.35 10.24
C PRO A 55 -25.82 10.51 11.08
N GLU A 56 -25.71 10.84 12.36
CA GLU A 56 -24.92 10.09 13.32
C GLU A 56 -25.35 8.60 13.30
N GLY A 57 -24.37 7.69 13.25
CA GLY A 57 -24.62 6.25 13.16
C GLY A 57 -24.90 5.72 11.74
N ALA A 58 -24.88 6.56 10.69
CA ALA A 58 -25.02 6.08 9.32
C ALA A 58 -23.85 5.15 8.91
N ASN A 59 -24.17 4.17 8.08
CA ASN A 59 -23.16 3.25 7.53
C ASN A 59 -22.06 4.00 6.76
N GLY A 60 -20.80 3.57 6.90
CA GLY A 60 -19.65 4.22 6.28
C GLY A 60 -19.73 4.34 4.76
N ALA A 61 -20.36 3.36 4.07
CA ALA A 61 -20.55 3.43 2.62
C ALA A 61 -21.53 4.54 2.22
N LEU A 62 -22.61 4.72 2.98
CA LEU A 62 -23.57 5.81 2.72
C LEU A 62 -22.95 7.19 2.97
N ARG A 63 -22.09 7.31 3.97
CA ARG A 63 -21.34 8.57 4.23
C ARG A 63 -20.38 8.90 3.09
N ALA A 64 -19.67 7.88 2.56
CA ALA A 64 -18.79 8.05 1.40
C ALA A 64 -19.61 8.55 0.19
N PHE A 65 -20.74 7.92 -0.13
CA PHE A 65 -21.60 8.36 -1.25
C PHE A 65 -22.15 9.79 -1.08
N GLY A 66 -22.40 10.21 0.15
CA GLY A 66 -22.77 11.61 0.42
C GLY A 66 -21.65 12.60 0.07
N ALA A 67 -20.38 12.25 0.36
CA ALA A 67 -19.23 13.04 -0.05
C ALA A 67 -19.03 13.00 -1.57
N ASP A 68 -19.25 11.84 -2.21
CA ASP A 68 -19.14 11.66 -3.67
C ASP A 68 -20.06 12.62 -4.43
N LEU A 69 -21.32 12.76 -4.02
CA LEU A 69 -22.25 13.69 -4.66
C LEU A 69 -21.78 15.15 -4.53
N SER A 70 -21.21 15.51 -3.37
CA SER A 70 -20.62 16.84 -3.17
C SER A 70 -19.37 17.06 -4.01
N MET A 71 -18.57 16.02 -4.28
CA MET A 71 -17.41 16.09 -5.18
C MET A 71 -17.85 16.40 -6.61
N VAL A 72 -18.86 15.68 -7.11
CA VAL A 72 -19.39 15.90 -8.49
C VAL A 72 -19.81 17.33 -8.71
N ASP A 73 -20.56 17.91 -7.77
CA ASP A 73 -21.04 19.29 -7.83
C ASP A 73 -19.93 20.35 -7.77
N ALA A 74 -18.77 20.00 -7.22
CA ALA A 74 -17.63 20.92 -7.05
C ALA A 74 -16.57 20.82 -8.17
N ILE A 75 -16.67 19.85 -9.06
CA ILE A 75 -15.75 19.71 -10.20
C ILE A 75 -16.01 20.86 -11.19
N PRO A 76 -14.97 21.59 -11.62
CA PRO A 76 -15.14 22.68 -12.61
C PRO A 76 -15.63 22.19 -13.96
N ASP A 77 -16.46 23.02 -14.64
CA ASP A 77 -16.99 22.70 -15.96
C ASP A 77 -15.91 22.56 -17.06
N GLU A 78 -14.71 23.13 -16.85
CA GLU A 78 -13.59 23.08 -17.79
C GLU A 78 -12.73 21.82 -17.63
N VAL A 79 -13.14 20.84 -16.79
CA VAL A 79 -12.40 19.61 -16.61
C VAL A 79 -12.33 18.80 -17.91
N ASP A 80 -11.14 18.27 -18.24
CA ASP A 80 -10.95 17.40 -19.41
C ASP A 80 -11.07 15.91 -19.06
N LEU A 81 -10.91 15.54 -17.75
CA LEU A 81 -10.88 14.17 -17.29
C LEU A 81 -11.04 14.10 -15.76
N VAL A 82 -11.71 13.06 -15.27
CA VAL A 82 -11.78 12.73 -13.83
C VAL A 82 -11.01 11.45 -13.53
N HIS A 83 -10.23 11.47 -12.42
CA HIS A 83 -9.43 10.33 -11.98
C HIS A 83 -9.74 9.96 -10.54
N SER A 84 -10.38 8.82 -10.32
CA SER A 84 -10.76 8.34 -8.99
C SER A 84 -9.83 7.29 -8.43
N HIS A 85 -9.71 7.27 -7.09
CA HIS A 85 -8.85 6.35 -6.35
C HIS A 85 -9.66 5.56 -5.32
N THR A 86 -9.74 4.25 -5.48
CA THR A 86 -10.50 3.30 -4.65
C THR A 86 -12.02 3.45 -4.76
N TRP A 87 -12.76 2.43 -4.28
CA TRP A 87 -14.22 2.43 -4.30
C TRP A 87 -14.85 3.65 -3.59
N TYR A 88 -14.12 4.26 -2.66
CA TYR A 88 -14.60 5.43 -1.91
C TYR A 88 -14.95 6.62 -2.79
N THR A 89 -14.29 6.75 -3.95
CA THR A 89 -14.52 7.86 -4.89
C THR A 89 -14.85 7.39 -6.31
N ASN A 90 -14.96 6.08 -6.53
CA ASN A 90 -15.29 5.54 -7.86
C ASN A 90 -16.69 5.96 -8.30
N LEU A 91 -17.65 6.06 -7.35
CA LEU A 91 -18.99 6.53 -7.67
C LEU A 91 -18.98 8.02 -8.08
N ALA A 92 -18.20 8.86 -7.39
CA ALA A 92 -18.02 10.25 -7.79
C ALA A 92 -17.41 10.36 -9.20
N GLY A 93 -16.37 9.56 -9.50
CA GLY A 93 -15.75 9.53 -10.83
C GLY A 93 -16.72 9.13 -11.94
N LEU A 94 -17.51 8.09 -11.72
CA LEU A 94 -18.56 7.65 -12.65
C LEU A 94 -19.60 8.74 -12.90
N LEU A 95 -20.14 9.33 -11.83
CA LEU A 95 -21.16 10.36 -11.93
C LEU A 95 -20.63 11.64 -12.57
N ALA A 96 -19.40 12.06 -12.25
CA ALA A 96 -18.75 13.21 -12.84
C ALA A 96 -18.47 13.01 -14.33
N GLY A 97 -18.01 11.81 -14.75
CA GLY A 97 -17.85 11.47 -16.15
C GLY A 97 -19.13 11.64 -16.95
N VAL A 98 -20.27 11.16 -16.41
CA VAL A 98 -21.59 11.32 -17.03
C VAL A 98 -22.07 12.79 -17.01
N PHE A 99 -21.86 13.51 -15.90
CA PHE A 99 -22.39 14.86 -15.71
C PHE A 99 -21.66 15.89 -16.57
N HIS A 100 -20.34 15.79 -16.71
CA HIS A 100 -19.51 16.71 -17.48
C HIS A 100 -19.18 16.20 -18.91
N ASP A 101 -19.64 14.96 -19.28
CA ASP A 101 -19.32 14.32 -20.56
C ASP A 101 -17.81 14.25 -20.81
N VAL A 102 -17.07 13.70 -19.80
CA VAL A 102 -15.61 13.56 -19.83
C VAL A 102 -15.17 12.16 -19.43
N PRO A 103 -14.00 11.67 -19.88
CA PRO A 103 -13.52 10.34 -19.53
C PRO A 103 -13.26 10.18 -18.04
N HIS A 104 -13.59 8.97 -17.54
CA HIS A 104 -13.31 8.54 -16.18
C HIS A 104 -12.16 7.53 -16.16
N VAL A 105 -11.08 7.84 -15.45
CA VAL A 105 -9.95 6.96 -15.18
C VAL A 105 -10.01 6.49 -13.72
N ILE A 106 -9.72 5.20 -13.48
CA ILE A 106 -9.68 4.60 -12.14
C ILE A 106 -8.26 4.13 -11.83
N SER A 107 -7.71 4.46 -10.66
CA SER A 107 -6.54 3.74 -10.12
C SER A 107 -6.95 2.62 -9.19
N ALA A 108 -6.60 1.39 -9.56
CA ALA A 108 -6.83 0.17 -8.80
C ALA A 108 -5.74 -0.03 -7.74
N HIS A 109 -6.03 0.39 -6.49
CA HIS A 109 -5.13 0.18 -5.35
C HIS A 109 -5.45 -1.09 -4.56
N SER A 110 -6.67 -1.58 -4.67
CA SER A 110 -7.20 -2.83 -4.12
C SER A 110 -8.58 -3.05 -4.72
N LEU A 111 -9.06 -4.28 -4.71
CA LEU A 111 -10.38 -4.65 -5.22
C LEU A 111 -11.25 -5.17 -4.08
N GLU A 112 -12.52 -4.78 -4.04
CA GLU A 112 -13.46 -5.26 -3.04
C GLU A 112 -13.66 -6.79 -3.11
N PRO A 113 -13.76 -7.45 -4.30
CA PRO A 113 -13.84 -8.91 -4.38
C PRO A 113 -12.66 -9.66 -3.74
N ASP A 114 -11.47 -9.08 -3.75
CA ASP A 114 -10.26 -9.68 -3.16
C ASP A 114 -10.11 -9.37 -1.66
N ARG A 115 -11.11 -8.72 -1.05
CA ARG A 115 -11.10 -8.28 0.35
C ARG A 115 -12.37 -8.68 1.10
N PRO A 116 -12.79 -9.97 1.07
CA PRO A 116 -14.05 -10.42 1.66
C PRO A 116 -14.18 -10.13 3.17
N TRP A 117 -13.06 -10.05 3.89
CA TRP A 117 -13.02 -9.63 5.30
C TRP A 117 -13.54 -8.20 5.55
N LYS A 118 -13.65 -7.37 4.51
CA LYS A 118 -14.29 -6.05 4.62
C LYS A 118 -15.77 -6.12 4.99
N ALA A 119 -16.43 -7.23 4.73
CA ALA A 119 -17.80 -7.44 5.18
C ALA A 119 -17.93 -7.38 6.70
N GLU A 120 -16.91 -7.79 7.46
CA GLU A 120 -16.88 -7.69 8.93
C GLU A 120 -16.85 -6.21 9.38
N GLN A 121 -16.21 -5.32 8.62
CA GLN A 121 -16.07 -3.91 8.93
C GLN A 121 -17.27 -3.07 8.48
N LEU A 122 -17.79 -3.33 7.29
CA LEU A 122 -18.80 -2.53 6.63
C LEU A 122 -20.22 -3.10 6.76
N GLY A 123 -20.36 -4.38 7.14
CA GLY A 123 -21.64 -5.06 7.18
C GLY A 123 -22.39 -4.96 5.83
N GLY A 124 -23.64 -4.47 5.86
CA GLY A 124 -24.41 -4.24 4.64
C GLY A 124 -23.79 -3.24 3.65
N GLY A 125 -22.93 -2.37 4.12
CA GLY A 125 -22.20 -1.39 3.30
C GLY A 125 -21.21 -2.04 2.34
N TYR A 126 -20.71 -3.26 2.64
CA TYR A 126 -19.85 -4.00 1.72
C TYR A 126 -20.51 -4.32 0.38
N ARG A 127 -21.81 -4.58 0.37
CA ARG A 127 -22.57 -4.77 -0.89
C ARG A 127 -22.65 -3.47 -1.68
N LEU A 128 -22.72 -2.32 -1.00
CA LEU A 128 -22.74 -1.01 -1.66
C LEU A 128 -21.36 -0.65 -2.23
N SER A 129 -20.27 -0.87 -1.48
CA SER A 129 -18.92 -0.63 -1.97
C SER A 129 -18.58 -1.51 -3.17
N SER A 130 -18.91 -2.81 -3.11
CA SER A 130 -18.71 -3.76 -4.21
C SER A 130 -19.53 -3.39 -5.45
N TRP A 131 -20.79 -2.95 -5.26
CA TRP A 131 -21.62 -2.49 -6.36
C TRP A 131 -21.08 -1.22 -7.01
N ALA A 132 -20.69 -0.22 -6.23
CA ALA A 132 -20.16 1.03 -6.73
C ALA A 132 -18.84 0.82 -7.49
N GLU A 133 -17.94 0.01 -6.93
CA GLU A 133 -16.69 -0.35 -7.57
C GLU A 133 -16.95 -1.04 -8.91
N LYS A 134 -17.74 -2.13 -8.93
CA LYS A 134 -18.05 -2.83 -10.18
C LYS A 134 -18.66 -1.92 -11.22
N THR A 135 -19.67 -1.13 -10.86
CA THR A 135 -20.36 -0.22 -11.79
C THR A 135 -19.41 0.81 -12.40
N ALA A 136 -18.51 1.35 -11.59
CA ALA A 136 -17.51 2.29 -12.06
C ALA A 136 -16.48 1.64 -13.00
N TYR A 137 -16.00 0.41 -12.68
CA TYR A 137 -15.08 -0.32 -13.54
C TYR A 137 -15.69 -0.69 -14.88
N ASP A 138 -16.96 -1.12 -14.89
CA ASP A 138 -17.69 -1.46 -16.13
C ASP A 138 -17.81 -0.24 -17.07
N ALA A 139 -17.92 0.96 -16.52
CA ALA A 139 -18.10 2.21 -17.27
C ALA A 139 -16.81 3.00 -17.53
N ALA A 140 -15.70 2.67 -16.88
CA ALA A 140 -14.46 3.42 -16.96
C ALA A 140 -13.88 3.45 -18.40
N ASP A 141 -13.31 4.59 -18.79
CA ASP A 141 -12.59 4.75 -20.06
C ASP A 141 -11.18 4.16 -20.00
N ALA A 142 -10.55 4.20 -18.82
CA ALA A 142 -9.30 3.49 -18.54
C ALA A 142 -9.18 3.11 -17.06
N VAL A 143 -8.44 2.04 -16.78
CA VAL A 143 -8.08 1.58 -15.45
C VAL A 143 -6.56 1.51 -15.34
N ILE A 144 -6.00 2.17 -14.34
CA ILE A 144 -4.58 2.08 -13.98
C ILE A 144 -4.44 1.01 -12.91
N ALA A 145 -3.82 -0.11 -13.25
CA ALA A 145 -3.39 -1.13 -12.31
C ALA A 145 -1.99 -0.83 -11.80
N VAL A 146 -1.77 -0.90 -10.49
CA VAL A 146 -0.47 -0.56 -9.87
C VAL A 146 0.60 -1.64 -10.06
N SER A 147 0.26 -2.75 -10.70
CA SER A 147 1.15 -3.87 -11.03
C SER A 147 0.54 -4.78 -12.10
N GLU A 148 1.34 -5.65 -12.73
CA GLU A 148 0.81 -6.72 -13.59
C GLU A 148 -0.06 -7.71 -12.80
N GLY A 149 0.32 -7.99 -11.54
CA GLY A 149 -0.50 -8.76 -10.62
C GLY A 149 -1.87 -8.12 -10.42
N MET A 150 -1.94 -6.82 -10.14
CA MET A 150 -3.20 -6.08 -10.00
C MET A 150 -3.99 -6.05 -11.33
N ARG A 151 -3.31 -5.94 -12.49
CA ARG A 151 -3.97 -6.03 -13.79
C ARG A 151 -4.68 -7.38 -13.96
N ALA A 152 -4.00 -8.47 -13.62
CA ALA A 152 -4.60 -9.81 -13.66
C ALA A 152 -5.79 -9.93 -12.69
N ASP A 153 -5.69 -9.37 -11.49
CA ASP A 153 -6.77 -9.35 -10.50
C ASP A 153 -7.98 -8.55 -10.98
N VAL A 154 -7.76 -7.37 -11.58
CA VAL A 154 -8.84 -6.55 -12.19
C VAL A 154 -9.58 -7.33 -13.26
N LEU A 155 -8.86 -7.94 -14.21
CA LEU A 155 -9.47 -8.71 -15.31
C LEU A 155 -10.16 -10.00 -14.83
N ARG A 156 -9.69 -10.59 -13.74
CA ARG A 156 -10.36 -11.73 -13.10
C ARG A 156 -11.65 -11.29 -12.38
N ALA A 157 -11.60 -10.17 -11.64
CA ALA A 157 -12.72 -9.67 -10.85
C ALA A 157 -13.84 -9.07 -11.74
N TYR A 158 -13.44 -8.45 -12.85
CA TYR A 158 -14.34 -7.77 -13.80
C TYR A 158 -14.13 -8.28 -15.23
N PRO A 159 -14.60 -9.51 -15.53
CA PRO A 159 -14.31 -10.18 -16.80
C PRO A 159 -14.97 -9.52 -18.03
N GLU A 160 -15.94 -8.63 -17.82
CA GLU A 160 -16.58 -7.85 -18.90
C GLU A 160 -15.76 -6.61 -19.29
N LEU A 161 -14.77 -6.23 -18.50
CA LEU A 161 -13.89 -5.08 -18.78
C LEU A 161 -12.96 -5.40 -19.96
N ASP A 162 -12.93 -4.52 -20.95
CA ASP A 162 -11.98 -4.60 -22.06
C ASP A 162 -10.53 -4.56 -21.56
N PRO A 163 -9.73 -5.62 -21.79
CA PRO A 163 -8.33 -5.69 -21.36
C PRO A 163 -7.45 -4.53 -21.88
N ASP A 164 -7.82 -3.92 -23.01
CA ASP A 164 -7.09 -2.79 -23.60
C ASP A 164 -7.34 -1.48 -22.86
N LYS A 165 -8.32 -1.43 -21.95
CA LYS A 165 -8.55 -0.31 -21.04
C LYS A 165 -7.70 -0.40 -19.76
N VAL A 166 -7.05 -1.55 -19.48
CA VAL A 166 -6.30 -1.77 -18.24
C VAL A 166 -4.81 -1.58 -18.49
N HIS A 167 -4.28 -0.47 -17.99
CA HIS A 167 -2.90 -0.04 -18.14
C HIS A 167 -2.12 -0.28 -16.84
N VAL A 168 -0.86 -0.74 -16.93
CA VAL A 168 -0.01 -0.88 -15.75
C VAL A 168 0.83 0.36 -15.57
N VAL A 169 0.60 1.08 -14.46
CA VAL A 169 1.44 2.18 -14.00
C VAL A 169 1.75 1.95 -12.52
N ARG A 170 2.99 1.58 -12.23
CA ARG A 170 3.43 1.22 -10.86
C ARG A 170 3.45 2.42 -9.94
N ASN A 171 3.38 2.18 -8.62
CA ASN A 171 3.64 3.23 -7.64
C ASN A 171 5.13 3.56 -7.62
N GLY A 172 5.43 4.80 -7.26
CA GLY A 172 6.79 5.28 -7.07
C GLY A 172 7.22 5.33 -5.60
N VAL A 173 8.47 5.72 -5.41
CA VAL A 173 9.04 6.10 -4.12
C VAL A 173 9.80 7.42 -4.25
N ASN A 174 9.72 8.24 -3.21
CA ASN A 174 10.50 9.47 -3.13
C ASN A 174 11.88 9.16 -2.52
N THR A 175 12.90 9.04 -3.39
CA THR A 175 14.27 8.69 -2.99
C THR A 175 15.03 9.85 -2.34
N ASP A 176 14.48 11.07 -2.33
CA ASP A 176 14.98 12.21 -1.56
C ASP A 176 14.42 12.19 -0.14
N GLU A 177 13.23 11.65 0.06
CA GLU A 177 12.65 11.44 1.38
C GLU A 177 13.16 10.15 2.03
N PHE A 178 13.15 9.03 1.28
CA PHE A 178 13.68 7.73 1.71
C PHE A 178 15.05 7.50 1.09
N HIS A 179 16.09 7.65 1.88
CA HIS A 179 17.48 7.39 1.53
C HIS A 179 18.24 6.92 2.77
N PRO A 180 19.39 6.25 2.63
CA PRO A 180 20.20 5.86 3.77
C PRO A 180 20.61 7.06 4.60
N VAL A 181 20.44 6.93 5.92
CA VAL A 181 20.88 7.92 6.93
C VAL A 181 21.72 7.23 8.00
N THR A 182 22.53 7.99 8.70
CA THR A 182 23.41 7.48 9.76
C THR A 182 22.89 7.76 11.18
N GLU A 183 21.86 8.59 11.29
CA GLU A 183 21.19 8.90 12.54
C GLU A 183 20.47 7.66 13.06
N THR A 184 20.61 7.37 14.35
CA THR A 184 20.06 6.20 15.03
C THR A 184 19.42 6.52 16.37
N ASP A 185 19.16 7.78 16.66
CA ASP A 185 18.50 8.23 17.88
C ASP A 185 17.11 7.60 18.04
N VAL A 186 16.29 7.66 17.01
CA VAL A 186 14.95 7.03 17.00
C VAL A 186 15.06 5.51 17.25
N CYS A 187 16.06 4.83 16.67
CA CYS A 187 16.25 3.40 16.90
C CYS A 187 16.47 3.11 18.40
N ARG A 188 17.35 3.90 19.06
CA ARG A 188 17.62 3.74 20.48
C ARG A 188 16.42 4.09 21.36
N ASP A 189 15.67 5.15 20.99
CA ASP A 189 14.48 5.59 21.71
C ASP A 189 13.39 4.52 21.75
N ILE A 190 13.22 3.76 20.64
CA ILE A 190 12.28 2.62 20.60
C ILE A 190 12.84 1.32 21.19
N GLY A 191 14.11 1.32 21.65
CA GLY A 191 14.77 0.15 22.24
C GLY A 191 15.47 -0.77 21.24
N MET A 192 15.59 -0.39 19.97
CA MET A 192 16.37 -1.09 18.95
C MET A 192 17.86 -0.77 19.10
N ASN A 193 18.72 -1.78 19.13
CA ASN A 193 20.16 -1.59 19.05
C ASN A 193 20.62 -1.59 17.59
N PRO A 194 21.07 -0.45 17.03
CA PRO A 194 21.45 -0.37 15.61
C PRO A 194 22.71 -1.18 15.26
N ASP A 195 23.50 -1.60 16.26
CA ASP A 195 24.72 -2.38 16.06
C ASP A 195 24.48 -3.90 16.06
N ARG A 196 23.22 -4.35 16.19
CA ARG A 196 22.85 -5.76 16.16
C ARG A 196 22.02 -6.09 14.93
N PRO A 197 22.10 -7.32 14.39
CA PRO A 197 21.21 -7.78 13.35
C PRO A 197 19.74 -7.57 13.75
N SER A 198 18.94 -7.06 12.81
CA SER A 198 17.54 -6.73 13.08
C SER A 198 16.66 -6.99 11.87
N VAL A 199 15.43 -7.40 12.18
CA VAL A 199 14.33 -7.51 11.22
C VAL A 199 13.30 -6.47 11.59
N VAL A 200 12.90 -5.67 10.61
CA VAL A 200 11.90 -4.62 10.79
C VAL A 200 10.65 -4.93 9.98
N PHE A 201 9.49 -4.74 10.58
CA PHE A 201 8.19 -4.71 9.92
C PHE A 201 7.58 -3.31 10.09
N VAL A 202 6.94 -2.80 9.03
CA VAL A 202 6.21 -1.53 9.07
C VAL A 202 4.84 -1.73 8.42
N GLY A 203 3.77 -1.49 9.18
CA GLY A 203 2.43 -1.62 8.65
C GLY A 203 1.35 -1.67 9.72
N ARG A 204 0.10 -1.90 9.31
CA ARG A 204 -1.03 -2.11 10.22
C ARG A 204 -1.12 -3.58 10.64
N ILE A 205 -1.72 -3.83 11.79
CA ILE A 205 -2.04 -5.19 12.25
C ILE A 205 -3.32 -5.63 11.53
N THR A 206 -3.16 -6.29 10.39
CA THR A 206 -4.28 -6.77 9.55
C THR A 206 -4.01 -8.18 9.05
N ARG A 207 -5.05 -8.94 8.69
CA ARG A 207 -4.89 -10.25 8.03
C ARG A 207 -4.09 -10.11 6.75
N GLN A 208 -4.38 -9.07 5.95
CA GLN A 208 -3.69 -8.76 4.70
C GLN A 208 -2.16 -8.68 4.86
N LYS A 209 -1.68 -8.08 5.94
CA LYS A 209 -0.23 -7.86 6.17
C LYS A 209 0.50 -9.06 6.73
N GLY A 210 -0.21 -10.12 7.14
CA GLY A 210 0.39 -11.39 7.57
C GLY A 210 1.33 -11.29 8.77
N LEU A 211 1.22 -10.24 9.60
CA LEU A 211 2.15 -9.96 10.69
C LEU A 211 2.25 -11.11 11.69
N VAL A 212 1.17 -11.85 11.93
CA VAL A 212 1.17 -13.01 12.83
C VAL A 212 2.14 -14.09 12.35
N HIS A 213 2.23 -14.32 11.03
CA HIS A 213 3.20 -15.26 10.44
C HIS A 213 4.65 -14.83 10.67
N LEU A 214 4.96 -13.54 10.59
CA LEU A 214 6.30 -13.04 10.93
C LEU A 214 6.61 -13.25 12.41
N VAL A 215 5.63 -13.01 13.29
CA VAL A 215 5.81 -13.23 14.73
C VAL A 215 6.09 -14.72 15.02
N HIS A 216 5.34 -15.64 14.45
CA HIS A 216 5.60 -17.07 14.58
C HIS A 216 6.96 -17.47 13.99
N ALA A 217 7.28 -17.02 12.77
CA ALA A 217 8.58 -17.24 12.14
C ALA A 217 9.75 -16.75 13.00
N ALA A 218 9.52 -15.74 13.84
CA ALA A 218 10.56 -15.20 14.70
C ALA A 218 11.06 -16.20 15.74
N THR A 219 10.33 -17.26 16.06
CA THR A 219 10.82 -18.34 16.94
C THR A 219 12.03 -19.07 16.36
N GLU A 220 12.18 -19.09 15.04
CA GLU A 220 13.26 -19.75 14.30
C GLU A 220 14.37 -18.77 13.84
N LEU A 221 14.25 -17.48 14.14
CA LEU A 221 15.31 -16.51 13.84
C LEU A 221 16.54 -16.74 14.74
N ASP A 222 17.69 -16.36 14.19
CA ASP A 222 18.94 -16.35 14.95
C ASP A 222 18.74 -15.70 16.34
N PRO A 223 19.25 -16.31 17.43
CA PRO A 223 19.04 -15.82 18.79
C PRO A 223 19.51 -14.40 19.06
N GLU A 224 20.42 -13.85 18.25
CA GLU A 224 20.92 -12.49 18.39
C GLU A 224 20.18 -11.47 17.51
N THR A 225 19.30 -11.91 16.62
CA THR A 225 18.53 -11.06 15.71
C THR A 225 17.35 -10.43 16.45
N GLN A 226 17.27 -9.09 16.45
CA GLN A 226 16.14 -8.34 17.01
C GLN A 226 14.95 -8.37 16.05
N LEU A 227 13.74 -8.38 16.60
CA LEU A 227 12.50 -8.17 15.83
C LEU A 227 11.88 -6.83 16.24
N VAL A 228 11.69 -5.94 15.28
CA VAL A 228 11.15 -4.60 15.49
C VAL A 228 9.87 -4.43 14.67
N LEU A 229 8.76 -4.24 15.34
CA LEU A 229 7.43 -4.13 14.75
C LEU A 229 6.91 -2.71 14.92
N LEU A 230 7.01 -1.90 13.85
CA LEU A 230 6.32 -0.61 13.75
C LEU A 230 4.91 -0.90 13.25
N ALA A 231 4.05 -1.35 14.15
CA ALA A 231 2.76 -1.93 13.82
C ALA A 231 1.63 -1.17 14.53
N GLY A 232 0.91 -0.36 13.75
CA GLY A 232 -0.19 0.47 14.23
C GLY A 232 -1.44 -0.33 14.60
N ALA A 233 -2.54 0.39 14.86
CA ALA A 233 -3.78 -0.18 15.35
C ALA A 233 -4.30 -1.37 14.51
N PRO A 234 -4.85 -2.42 15.17
CA PRO A 234 -5.47 -3.54 14.48
C PRO A 234 -6.77 -3.13 13.79
N ASP A 235 -7.07 -3.76 12.66
CA ASP A 235 -8.32 -3.54 11.91
C ASP A 235 -9.56 -4.00 12.70
N THR A 236 -9.43 -5.06 13.51
CA THR A 236 -10.48 -5.55 14.41
C THR A 236 -9.90 -5.93 15.78
N PRO A 237 -10.71 -5.91 16.86
CA PRO A 237 -10.28 -6.35 18.19
C PRO A 237 -9.73 -7.78 18.19
N GLN A 238 -10.37 -8.69 17.43
CA GLN A 238 -9.96 -10.10 17.35
C GLN A 238 -8.53 -10.27 16.82
N ILE A 239 -8.20 -9.59 15.71
CA ILE A 239 -6.84 -9.62 15.12
C ILE A 239 -5.83 -9.03 16.11
N GLY A 240 -6.24 -7.99 16.86
CA GLY A 240 -5.41 -7.38 17.89
C GLY A 240 -5.11 -8.33 19.06
N GLU A 241 -6.07 -9.12 19.50
CA GLU A 241 -5.89 -10.12 20.56
C GLU A 241 -5.00 -11.28 20.09
N GLU A 242 -5.24 -11.80 18.88
CA GLU A 242 -4.43 -12.85 18.26
C GLU A 242 -2.95 -12.41 18.12
N PHE A 243 -2.72 -11.22 17.60
CA PHE A 243 -1.37 -10.67 17.50
C PHE A 243 -0.71 -10.50 18.86
N LYS A 244 -1.41 -9.94 19.87
CA LYS A 244 -0.85 -9.75 21.21
C LYS A 244 -0.45 -11.07 21.86
N ALA A 245 -1.28 -12.11 21.72
CA ALA A 245 -0.97 -13.43 22.26
C ALA A 245 0.31 -14.00 21.64
N ALA A 246 0.42 -14.00 20.30
CA ALA A 246 1.61 -14.46 19.59
C ALA A 246 2.85 -13.61 19.94
N PHE A 247 2.70 -12.30 20.03
CA PHE A 247 3.78 -11.37 20.39
C PHE A 247 4.35 -11.67 21.79
N GLU A 248 3.50 -11.83 22.82
CA GLU A 248 3.95 -12.11 24.18
C GLU A 248 4.61 -13.49 24.31
N GLU A 249 4.11 -14.49 23.60
CA GLU A 249 4.72 -15.82 23.53
C GLU A 249 6.15 -15.74 22.98
N VAL A 250 6.31 -15.10 21.82
CA VAL A 250 7.62 -14.95 21.16
C VAL A 250 8.55 -14.07 21.98
N ARG A 251 8.06 -12.97 22.55
CA ARG A 251 8.84 -12.08 23.39
C ARG A 251 9.41 -12.80 24.62
N SER A 252 8.65 -13.70 25.22
CA SER A 252 9.07 -14.45 26.38
C SER A 252 10.06 -15.59 26.08
N SER A 253 10.04 -16.12 24.85
CA SER A 253 10.87 -17.25 24.42
C SER A 253 12.22 -16.83 23.83
N ARG A 254 12.35 -15.58 23.36
CA ARG A 254 13.56 -15.11 22.66
C ARG A 254 14.54 -14.37 23.58
N ARG A 255 15.84 -14.53 23.28
CA ARG A 255 16.93 -13.81 23.97
C ARG A 255 17.09 -12.37 23.44
N ALA A 256 17.06 -12.20 22.12
CA ALA A 256 17.12 -10.87 21.52
C ALA A 256 15.80 -10.10 21.70
N PRO A 257 15.83 -8.78 21.77
CA PRO A 257 14.63 -7.96 21.92
C PRO A 257 13.58 -8.22 20.84
N VAL A 258 12.33 -8.31 21.27
CA VAL A 258 11.14 -8.25 20.41
C VAL A 258 10.41 -6.97 20.80
N ILE A 259 10.43 -5.99 19.89
CA ILE A 259 9.99 -4.62 20.13
C ILE A 259 8.72 -4.37 19.32
N TRP A 260 7.70 -3.84 19.96
CA TRP A 260 6.48 -3.38 19.30
C TRP A 260 6.23 -1.91 19.62
N VAL A 261 6.12 -1.10 18.55
CA VAL A 261 5.77 0.32 18.59
C VAL A 261 4.39 0.46 17.97
N PRO A 262 3.34 0.68 18.79
CA PRO A 262 1.96 0.75 18.31
C PRO A 262 1.59 2.11 17.69
N GLU A 263 2.39 3.14 17.95
CA GLU A 263 2.17 4.48 17.41
C GLU A 263 2.65 4.58 15.96
N MET A 264 1.96 5.38 15.17
CA MET A 264 2.43 5.73 13.83
C MET A 264 3.59 6.72 13.95
N LEU A 265 4.80 6.28 13.61
CA LEU A 265 5.97 7.13 13.59
C LEU A 265 5.96 8.08 12.37
N PRO A 266 6.54 9.29 12.51
CA PRO A 266 6.83 10.16 11.38
C PRO A 266 7.69 9.46 10.32
N ARG A 267 7.50 9.78 9.04
CA ARG A 267 8.24 9.16 7.92
C ARG A 267 9.76 9.30 8.07
N SER A 268 10.25 10.43 8.58
CA SER A 268 11.67 10.62 8.90
C SER A 268 12.20 9.65 9.95
N SER A 269 11.37 9.29 10.94
CA SER A 269 11.70 8.28 11.95
C SER A 269 11.71 6.87 11.37
N VAL A 270 10.72 6.54 10.53
CA VAL A 270 10.68 5.26 9.80
C VAL A 270 11.92 5.10 8.91
N ARG A 271 12.35 6.17 8.23
CA ARG A 271 13.59 6.20 7.43
C ARG A 271 14.82 5.83 8.26
N GLN A 272 14.98 6.37 9.49
CA GLN A 272 16.09 5.99 10.37
C GLN A 272 16.05 4.50 10.71
N VAL A 273 14.86 3.98 11.05
CA VAL A 273 14.69 2.56 11.40
C VAL A 273 15.01 1.67 10.19
N PHE A 274 14.52 2.00 8.99
CA PHE A 274 14.90 1.26 7.78
C PHE A 274 16.41 1.30 7.55
N SER A 275 17.04 2.48 7.61
CA SER A 275 18.49 2.62 7.35
C SER A 275 19.36 1.82 8.32
N ALA A 276 18.90 1.63 9.56
CA ALA A 276 19.58 0.84 10.57
C ALA A 276 19.23 -0.66 10.54
N ALA A 277 18.16 -1.05 9.84
CA ALA A 277 17.69 -2.43 9.77
C ALA A 277 18.60 -3.31 8.90
N THR A 278 18.80 -4.56 9.30
CA THR A 278 19.47 -5.55 8.45
C THR A 278 18.55 -6.06 7.35
N VAL A 279 17.25 -6.24 7.67
CA VAL A 279 16.22 -6.77 6.77
C VAL A 279 14.88 -6.09 7.04
N PHE A 280 14.17 -5.73 6.00
CA PHE A 280 12.75 -5.43 6.06
C PHE A 280 11.94 -6.68 5.72
N ALA A 281 10.94 -7.01 6.54
CA ALA A 281 10.07 -8.18 6.36
C ALA A 281 8.67 -7.77 5.91
N CYS A 282 8.20 -8.35 4.80
CA CYS A 282 6.87 -8.13 4.25
C CYS A 282 6.12 -9.45 4.04
N PRO A 283 5.53 -10.05 5.11
CA PRO A 283 4.86 -11.35 5.06
C PRO A 283 3.41 -11.25 4.54
N SER A 284 3.11 -10.25 3.70
CA SER A 284 1.75 -9.97 3.24
C SER A 284 1.13 -11.17 2.52
N VAL A 285 -0.14 -11.44 2.80
CA VAL A 285 -0.94 -12.46 2.08
C VAL A 285 -1.63 -11.87 0.85
N TYR A 286 -1.78 -10.56 0.81
CA TYR A 286 -2.27 -9.80 -0.34
C TYR A 286 -1.55 -8.45 -0.40
N GLU A 287 -0.91 -8.14 -1.52
CA GLU A 287 -0.17 -6.89 -1.70
C GLU A 287 -0.23 -6.43 -3.16
N PRO A 288 -1.00 -5.39 -3.47
CA PRO A 288 -1.14 -4.88 -4.84
C PRO A 288 0.19 -4.49 -5.51
N LEU A 289 1.09 -3.84 -4.76
CA LEU A 289 2.47 -3.59 -5.19
C LEU A 289 3.45 -3.61 -4.01
N GLY A 290 3.12 -2.91 -2.92
CA GLY A 290 3.97 -2.83 -1.72
C GLY A 290 4.88 -1.61 -1.70
N ILE A 291 4.31 -0.41 -1.56
CA ILE A 291 5.06 0.85 -1.45
C ILE A 291 6.09 0.79 -0.32
N VAL A 292 5.77 0.13 0.80
CA VAL A 292 6.68 0.02 1.95
C VAL A 292 7.94 -0.78 1.60
N ASN A 293 7.85 -1.76 0.67
CA ASN A 293 9.04 -2.45 0.14
C ASN A 293 9.96 -1.46 -0.59
N LEU A 294 9.37 -0.56 -1.40
CA LEU A 294 10.13 0.48 -2.10
C LEU A 294 10.77 1.47 -1.13
N GLU A 295 10.07 1.85 -0.04
CA GLU A 295 10.59 2.74 0.99
C GLU A 295 11.80 2.12 1.72
N ALA A 296 11.72 0.83 2.09
CA ALA A 296 12.83 0.09 2.68
C ALA A 296 14.01 -0.03 1.70
N MET A 297 13.76 -0.44 0.45
CA MET A 297 14.78 -0.55 -0.59
C MET A 297 15.45 0.81 -0.88
N ALA A 298 14.69 1.90 -0.90
CA ALA A 298 15.22 3.25 -1.07
C ALA A 298 16.18 3.65 0.06
N CYS A 299 15.99 3.12 1.28
CA CYS A 299 16.92 3.24 2.41
C CYS A 299 18.10 2.25 2.34
N ALA A 300 18.28 1.52 1.24
CA ALA A 300 19.26 0.45 1.05
C ALA A 300 19.09 -0.72 2.03
N THR A 301 17.86 -1.01 2.44
CA THR A 301 17.51 -2.16 3.29
C THR A 301 16.98 -3.29 2.40
N PRO A 302 17.59 -4.49 2.40
CA PRO A 302 17.10 -5.62 1.62
C PRO A 302 15.75 -6.11 2.16
N VAL A 303 14.95 -6.69 1.29
CA VAL A 303 13.59 -7.12 1.60
C VAL A 303 13.49 -8.64 1.62
N VAL A 304 12.85 -9.20 2.65
CA VAL A 304 12.32 -10.57 2.63
C VAL A 304 10.79 -10.46 2.58
N ALA A 305 10.19 -10.97 1.53
CA ALA A 305 8.76 -10.81 1.32
C ALA A 305 8.08 -12.06 0.77
N SER A 306 6.79 -12.14 0.96
CA SER A 306 5.94 -13.15 0.31
C SER A 306 5.92 -12.95 -1.20
N ARG A 307 5.89 -14.05 -1.98
CA ARG A 307 5.73 -13.98 -3.43
C ARG A 307 4.24 -13.86 -3.79
N VAL A 308 3.66 -12.66 -3.58
CA VAL A 308 2.23 -12.40 -3.88
C VAL A 308 2.03 -11.06 -4.58
N GLY A 309 0.98 -10.97 -5.37
CA GLY A 309 0.53 -9.75 -6.03
C GLY A 309 1.66 -9.06 -6.81
N GLY A 310 1.85 -7.77 -6.56
CA GLY A 310 2.90 -6.96 -7.19
C GLY A 310 4.28 -7.02 -6.52
N ILE A 311 4.45 -7.73 -5.39
CA ILE A 311 5.76 -7.80 -4.70
C ILE A 311 6.88 -8.31 -5.62
N PRO A 312 6.68 -9.35 -6.47
CA PRO A 312 7.72 -9.82 -7.39
C PRO A 312 8.16 -8.80 -8.45
N GLU A 313 7.37 -7.75 -8.66
CA GLU A 313 7.72 -6.67 -9.58
C GLU A 313 8.60 -5.59 -8.89
N VAL A 314 8.59 -5.55 -7.57
CA VAL A 314 9.41 -4.66 -6.74
C VAL A 314 10.70 -5.34 -6.32
N VAL A 315 10.59 -6.51 -5.69
CA VAL A 315 11.72 -7.28 -5.14
C VAL A 315 12.21 -8.30 -6.17
N VAL A 316 13.47 -8.20 -6.54
CA VAL A 316 14.13 -9.19 -7.41
C VAL A 316 14.80 -10.24 -6.53
N ASP A 317 14.24 -11.45 -6.57
CA ASP A 317 14.70 -12.58 -5.76
C ASP A 317 16.18 -12.90 -6.01
N GLY A 318 16.95 -13.05 -4.94
CA GLY A 318 18.38 -13.29 -4.99
C GLY A 318 19.25 -12.10 -5.42
N SER A 319 18.65 -10.89 -5.55
CA SER A 319 19.36 -9.68 -5.98
C SER A 319 19.07 -8.46 -5.09
N THR A 320 17.80 -8.18 -4.81
CA THR A 320 17.41 -7.05 -3.93
C THR A 320 16.77 -7.54 -2.63
N GLY A 321 16.58 -8.83 -2.51
CA GLY A 321 15.95 -9.50 -1.38
C GLY A 321 15.67 -10.96 -1.66
N HIS A 322 14.81 -11.55 -0.81
CA HIS A 322 14.30 -12.90 -1.02
C HIS A 322 12.79 -12.89 -1.12
N LEU A 323 12.24 -13.72 -2.00
CA LEU A 323 10.81 -13.98 -2.15
C LEU A 323 10.49 -15.38 -1.65
N VAL A 324 9.51 -15.47 -0.74
CA VAL A 324 9.08 -16.73 -0.12
C VAL A 324 7.75 -17.17 -0.70
N ASP A 325 7.70 -18.40 -1.20
CA ASP A 325 6.51 -19.05 -1.75
C ASP A 325 5.64 -19.68 -0.65
N GLY A 326 4.43 -20.12 -1.01
CA GLY A 326 3.56 -20.88 -0.12
C GLY A 326 2.79 -20.03 0.88
N VAL A 327 2.46 -18.79 0.51
CA VAL A 327 1.70 -17.88 1.37
C VAL A 327 0.39 -18.55 1.84
N PRO A 328 0.11 -18.53 3.15
CA PRO A 328 -1.10 -19.12 3.70
C PRO A 328 -2.39 -18.49 3.14
N THR A 329 -3.37 -19.34 2.90
CA THR A 329 -4.72 -19.00 2.47
C THR A 329 -5.74 -19.62 3.44
N ASP A 330 -7.01 -19.32 3.29
CA ASP A 330 -8.09 -19.94 4.08
C ASP A 330 -8.19 -21.47 3.90
N LEU A 331 -7.54 -22.01 2.85
CA LEU A 331 -7.48 -23.44 2.55
C LEU A 331 -6.19 -24.12 3.03
N SER A 332 -5.24 -23.35 3.58
CA SER A 332 -3.96 -23.87 4.04
C SER A 332 -4.11 -24.70 5.32
N THR A 333 -3.41 -25.83 5.36
CA THR A 333 -3.32 -26.64 6.57
C THR A 333 -2.34 -26.00 7.58
N PRO A 334 -2.38 -26.40 8.86
CA PRO A 334 -1.36 -25.95 9.83
C PRO A 334 0.08 -26.30 9.41
N GLU A 335 0.28 -27.40 8.65
CA GLU A 335 1.58 -27.78 8.11
C GLU A 335 2.04 -26.84 7.00
N ASP A 336 1.13 -26.39 6.10
CA ASP A 336 1.43 -25.40 5.07
C ASP A 336 1.84 -24.07 5.71
N VAL A 337 1.11 -23.64 6.75
CA VAL A 337 1.44 -22.42 7.50
C VAL A 337 2.81 -22.51 8.14
N ALA A 338 3.10 -23.59 8.85
CA ALA A 338 4.40 -23.81 9.48
C ALA A 338 5.54 -23.87 8.45
N THR A 339 5.31 -24.48 7.29
CA THR A 339 6.27 -24.54 6.18
C THR A 339 6.61 -23.14 5.65
N PHE A 340 5.60 -22.31 5.45
CA PHE A 340 5.79 -20.91 5.04
C PHE A 340 6.56 -20.11 6.09
N GLU A 341 6.18 -20.21 7.37
CA GLU A 341 6.80 -19.48 8.47
C GLU A 341 8.28 -19.87 8.63
N SER A 342 8.61 -21.17 8.55
CA SER A 342 9.99 -21.66 8.59
C SER A 342 10.80 -21.20 7.38
N ALA A 343 10.22 -21.21 6.16
CA ALA A 343 10.90 -20.72 4.98
C ALA A 343 11.16 -19.20 5.07
N PHE A 344 10.20 -18.46 5.64
CA PHE A 344 10.33 -17.02 5.85
C PHE A 344 11.47 -16.71 6.85
N ALA A 345 11.52 -17.46 7.98
CA ALA A 345 12.61 -17.36 8.94
C ALA A 345 13.98 -17.71 8.32
N ALA A 346 14.04 -18.76 7.51
CA ALA A 346 15.28 -19.16 6.82
C ALA A 346 15.80 -18.06 5.89
N ALA A 347 14.91 -17.42 5.10
CA ALA A 347 15.25 -16.30 4.22
C ALA A 347 15.80 -15.08 4.99
N ILE A 348 15.19 -14.77 6.14
CA ILE A 348 15.68 -13.72 7.03
C ILE A 348 17.07 -14.08 7.59
N ASN A 349 17.24 -15.31 8.09
CA ASN A 349 18.48 -15.78 8.68
C ASN A 349 19.63 -15.78 7.68
N ASP A 350 19.36 -16.01 6.39
CA ASP A 350 20.38 -15.91 5.33
C ASP A 350 21.00 -14.52 5.27
N LEU A 351 20.20 -13.48 5.38
CA LEU A 351 20.66 -12.08 5.33
C LEU A 351 21.22 -11.59 6.67
N THR A 352 20.62 -11.96 7.79
CA THR A 352 21.10 -11.53 9.14
C THR A 352 22.43 -12.18 9.52
N ARG A 353 22.76 -13.35 8.97
CA ARG A 353 24.05 -14.04 9.13
C ARG A 353 25.10 -13.63 8.12
N ASN A 354 24.69 -13.01 7.01
CA ASN A 354 25.57 -12.57 5.92
C ASN A 354 25.40 -11.08 5.62
N MET A 355 26.02 -10.24 6.44
CA MET A 355 25.93 -8.79 6.33
C MET A 355 26.47 -8.24 4.99
N GLU A 356 27.44 -8.92 4.35
CA GLU A 356 27.93 -8.51 3.01
C GLU A 356 26.84 -8.69 1.97
N ARG A 357 26.15 -9.83 1.99
CA ARG A 357 25.00 -10.11 1.10
C ARG A 357 23.85 -9.12 1.36
N ALA A 358 23.50 -8.91 2.62
CA ALA A 358 22.46 -7.94 3.00
C ALA A 358 22.78 -6.55 2.44
N LYS A 359 24.01 -6.08 2.59
CA LYS A 359 24.46 -4.79 2.05
C LYS A 359 24.45 -4.75 0.52
N ALA A 360 24.86 -5.82 -0.14
CA ALA A 360 24.83 -5.91 -1.60
C ALA A 360 23.39 -5.84 -2.13
N PHE A 361 22.45 -6.59 -1.52
CA PHE A 361 21.03 -6.57 -1.88
C PHE A 361 20.39 -5.20 -1.60
N GLY A 362 20.69 -4.60 -0.46
CA GLY A 362 20.21 -3.25 -0.13
C GLY A 362 20.68 -2.20 -1.13
N THR A 363 21.96 -2.24 -1.52
CA THR A 363 22.52 -1.33 -2.54
C THR A 363 21.84 -1.51 -3.89
N ALA A 364 21.65 -2.76 -4.34
CA ALA A 364 20.96 -3.09 -5.59
C ALA A 364 19.47 -2.63 -5.53
N GLY A 365 18.83 -2.83 -4.38
CA GLY A 365 17.46 -2.39 -4.14
C GLY A 365 17.28 -0.88 -4.27
N ARG A 366 18.19 -0.10 -3.66
CA ARG A 366 18.17 1.36 -3.78
C ARG A 366 18.38 1.81 -5.22
N GLN A 367 19.34 1.23 -5.93
CA GLN A 367 19.60 1.58 -7.33
C GLN A 367 18.36 1.33 -8.18
N ARG A 368 17.70 0.18 -7.98
CA ARG A 368 16.44 -0.13 -8.66
C ARG A 368 15.34 0.90 -8.39
N CYS A 369 15.20 1.38 -7.13
CA CYS A 369 14.23 2.42 -6.79
C CYS A 369 14.48 3.72 -7.57
N ILE A 370 15.76 4.14 -7.70
CA ILE A 370 16.15 5.33 -8.44
C ILE A 370 15.84 5.19 -9.93
N ASP A 371 16.17 4.05 -10.52
CA ASP A 371 16.09 3.82 -11.97
C ASP A 371 14.66 3.59 -12.46
N GLU A 372 13.83 2.88 -11.67
CA GLU A 372 12.55 2.36 -12.17
C GLU A 372 11.31 2.92 -11.48
N PHE A 373 11.42 3.40 -10.22
CA PHE A 373 10.27 3.76 -9.39
C PHE A 373 10.23 5.24 -8.98
N SER A 374 10.75 6.15 -9.81
CA SER A 374 10.70 7.58 -9.53
C SER A 374 9.31 8.16 -9.82
N TRP A 375 8.78 9.02 -8.93
CA TRP A 375 7.47 9.64 -9.11
C TRP A 375 7.33 10.50 -10.36
N PRO A 376 8.37 11.26 -10.84
CA PRO A 376 8.26 11.97 -12.11
C PRO A 376 7.99 11.05 -13.31
N ARG A 377 8.61 9.86 -13.33
CA ARG A 377 8.36 8.85 -14.37
C ARG A 377 6.94 8.30 -14.29
N ILE A 378 6.46 8.00 -13.07
CA ILE A 378 5.10 7.50 -12.83
C ILE A 378 4.06 8.54 -13.26
N ALA A 379 4.26 9.82 -12.95
CA ALA A 379 3.37 10.89 -13.39
C ALA A 379 3.32 11.02 -14.91
N ALA A 380 4.47 10.93 -15.60
CA ALA A 380 4.50 10.95 -17.07
C ALA A 380 3.71 9.79 -17.68
N GLN A 381 3.88 8.56 -17.16
CA GLN A 381 3.10 7.39 -17.59
C GLN A 381 1.60 7.55 -17.31
N THR A 382 1.24 8.14 -16.16
CA THR A 382 -0.17 8.45 -15.85
C THR A 382 -0.78 9.42 -16.85
N VAL A 383 -0.03 10.46 -17.25
CA VAL A 383 -0.49 11.41 -18.28
C VAL A 383 -0.68 10.74 -19.65
N GLU A 384 0.14 9.77 -20.02
CA GLU A 384 -0.04 8.98 -21.25
C GLU A 384 -1.36 8.18 -21.23
N VAL A 385 -1.74 7.62 -20.06
CA VAL A 385 -3.04 6.96 -19.89
C VAL A 385 -4.19 7.96 -20.03
N TYR A 386 -4.08 9.15 -19.42
CA TYR A 386 -5.10 10.21 -19.59
C TYR A 386 -5.31 10.60 -21.05
N GLN A 387 -4.22 10.81 -21.79
CA GLN A 387 -4.28 11.13 -23.22
C GLN A 387 -4.95 10.00 -24.03
N THR A 388 -4.74 8.75 -23.63
CA THR A 388 -5.37 7.59 -24.26
C THR A 388 -6.87 7.53 -23.96
N ALA A 389 -7.26 7.79 -22.69
CA ALA A 389 -8.66 7.84 -22.29
C ALA A 389 -9.44 8.93 -23.00
N ILE A 390 -8.88 10.16 -23.09
CA ILE A 390 -9.50 11.27 -23.82
C ILE A 390 -9.72 10.94 -25.31
N LYS A 391 -8.75 10.30 -25.96
CA LYS A 391 -8.88 9.89 -27.37
C LYS A 391 -9.91 8.80 -27.61
N ARG A 392 -10.20 7.96 -26.59
CA ARG A 392 -11.20 6.88 -26.69
C ARG A 392 -12.61 7.38 -26.41
N HIS A 393 -12.74 8.38 -25.54
CA HIS A 393 -14.02 8.95 -25.14
C HIS A 393 -14.68 9.78 -26.26
N GLY A 394 -13.88 10.55 -27.05
CA GLY A 394 -14.33 11.34 -28.21
C GLY A 394 -14.39 10.52 -29.48
#